data_611bd9fd5364786de7e20f082f75ef7f
#
_entry.id   611bd9fd5364786de7e20f082f75ef7f
#
_cell.length_a   1.000
_cell.length_b   1.000
_cell.length_c   1.000
_cell.angle_alpha   90.00
_cell.angle_beta   90.00
_cell.angle_gamma   90.00
#
_symmetry.space_group_name_H-M   'P 1'
#
loop_
_entity.id
_entity.type
_entity.pdbx_description
1 polymer ?
#
loop_
_entity_poly.entity_id
_entity_poly.type
_entity_poly.pdbx_seq_one_letter_code
_entity_poly.pdbx_strand_id
1 'polypeptide(L)'
;MLGGLYISSDESAWGLRLRVVVLRMGHRIPRDHRVTTHVCLTARAFGADGVIVSDVVDTKLEETVRKVVRTWGGPFFIETGPPWRKVVEDWLARGGEVIHLTQYGIPLVDVVEELRCSNRDKLIVVGAKKQPKEIYELATYNVSITNQPHSEVAALCLFLHFLWRGEELEKKFEGAKLKVIPQAKGKRVVRLVN
;
A
#
# COMPACT_ATOMS: atom_id res chain seq x y z
N MET A 1 -12.26 16.01 -21.50
CA MET A 1 -12.23 16.68 -20.19
C MET A 1 -11.43 15.79 -19.25
N LEU A 2 -10.22 16.22 -18.90
CA LEU A 2 -9.29 15.49 -18.05
C LEU A 2 -9.73 15.71 -16.61
N GLY A 3 -10.23 14.68 -15.95
CA GLY A 3 -10.52 14.67 -14.51
C GLY A 3 -9.20 14.79 -13.74
N GLY A 4 -8.92 15.97 -13.22
CA GLY A 4 -7.73 16.24 -12.42
C GLY A 4 -7.77 15.42 -11.12
N LEU A 5 -6.64 14.83 -10.76
CA LEU A 5 -6.38 14.33 -9.42
C LEU A 5 -6.71 15.44 -8.40
N TYR A 6 -7.69 15.19 -7.57
CA TYR A 6 -8.07 16.10 -6.50
C TYR A 6 -6.99 16.03 -5.41
N ILE A 7 -6.04 16.98 -5.47
CA ILE A 7 -5.08 17.25 -4.39
C ILE A 7 -5.84 18.14 -3.40
N SER A 8 -6.30 17.57 -2.29
CA SER A 8 -6.79 18.40 -1.19
C SER A 8 -5.59 19.10 -0.55
N SER A 9 -5.60 20.42 -0.61
CA SER A 9 -4.66 21.32 0.04
C SER A 9 -4.95 21.38 1.55
N ASP A 10 -4.45 20.41 2.30
CA ASP A 10 -4.39 20.53 3.76
C ASP A 10 -2.92 20.41 4.21
N GLU A 11 -2.17 21.48 3.91
CA GLU A 11 -0.72 21.60 4.14
C GLU A 11 -0.37 22.12 5.55
N SER A 12 -1.23 22.05 6.56
CA SER A 12 -0.98 22.84 7.76
C SER A 12 -0.78 22.11 9.09
N ALA A 13 -0.72 20.77 9.13
CA ALA A 13 -0.58 20.10 10.43
C ALA A 13 0.45 18.96 10.52
N TRP A 14 0.99 18.49 9.39
CA TRP A 14 1.96 17.38 9.38
C TRP A 14 3.14 17.78 8.51
N GLY A 15 4.26 18.13 9.12
CA GLY A 15 5.52 18.32 8.38
C GLY A 15 5.71 17.20 7.36
N LEU A 16 6.34 17.46 6.22
CA LEU A 16 6.55 16.60 5.04
C LEU A 16 6.49 15.09 5.34
N ARG A 17 5.26 14.54 5.42
CA ARG A 17 5.06 13.13 5.69
C ARG A 17 5.31 12.38 4.41
N LEU A 18 6.26 11.45 4.44
CA LEU A 18 6.53 10.47 3.40
C LEU A 18 5.23 9.79 2.96
N ARG A 19 4.88 9.91 1.68
CA ARG A 19 3.74 9.23 1.07
C ARG A 19 4.14 7.83 0.64
N VAL A 20 3.40 6.83 1.08
CA VAL A 20 3.61 5.42 0.71
C VAL A 20 2.36 4.87 0.04
N VAL A 21 2.49 4.48 -1.22
CA VAL A 21 1.41 3.90 -2.03
C VAL A 21 1.81 2.51 -2.51
N VAL A 22 0.85 1.59 -2.54
CA VAL A 22 1.08 0.23 -3.04
C VAL A 22 0.55 0.12 -4.46
N LEU A 23 1.37 -0.37 -5.39
CA LEU A 23 0.96 -0.76 -6.73
C LEU A 23 0.79 -2.28 -6.78
N ARG A 24 -0.45 -2.73 -6.96
CA ARG A 24 -0.81 -4.13 -7.14
C ARG A 24 -0.86 -4.47 -8.62
N MET A 25 0.09 -5.27 -9.12
CA MET A 25 0.17 -5.70 -10.51
C MET A 25 -0.39 -7.11 -10.72
N GLY A 26 -0.96 -7.35 -11.89
CA GLY A 26 -1.37 -8.67 -12.35
C GLY A 26 -2.64 -9.23 -11.69
N HIS A 27 -3.52 -8.34 -11.18
CA HIS A 27 -4.84 -8.73 -10.67
C HIS A 27 -5.72 -9.33 -11.75
N ARG A 28 -6.43 -10.43 -11.42
CA ARG A 28 -7.37 -11.13 -12.31
C ARG A 28 -8.71 -11.32 -11.64
N ILE A 29 -9.78 -10.90 -12.30
CA ILE A 29 -11.15 -11.07 -11.83
C ILE A 29 -11.71 -12.40 -12.38
N PRO A 30 -12.37 -13.24 -11.57
CA PRO A 30 -12.59 -13.12 -10.10
C PRO A 30 -11.48 -13.78 -9.27
N ARG A 31 -10.49 -14.42 -9.90
CA ARG A 31 -9.51 -15.33 -9.27
C ARG A 31 -8.76 -14.72 -8.11
N ASP A 32 -8.27 -13.48 -8.30
CA ASP A 32 -7.36 -12.83 -7.34
C ASP A 32 -8.09 -11.84 -6.42
N HIS A 33 -9.43 -11.72 -6.54
CA HIS A 33 -10.23 -10.75 -5.79
C HIS A 33 -9.98 -10.82 -4.28
N ARG A 34 -9.99 -12.03 -3.70
CA ARG A 34 -9.74 -12.23 -2.27
C ARG A 34 -8.34 -11.81 -1.86
N VAL A 35 -7.31 -12.25 -2.57
CA VAL A 35 -5.91 -11.94 -2.24
C VAL A 35 -5.64 -10.45 -2.41
N THR A 36 -6.14 -9.83 -3.48
CA THR A 36 -6.00 -8.39 -3.69
C THR A 36 -6.73 -7.58 -2.61
N THR A 37 -7.91 -8.04 -2.15
CA THR A 37 -8.55 -7.45 -0.98
C THR A 37 -7.63 -7.51 0.25
N HIS A 38 -6.99 -8.64 0.52
CA HIS A 38 -6.04 -8.75 1.64
C HIS A 38 -4.83 -7.83 1.47
N VAL A 39 -4.29 -7.67 0.25
CA VAL A 39 -3.23 -6.67 -0.02
C VAL A 39 -3.69 -5.27 0.36
N CYS A 40 -4.90 -4.86 -0.06
CA CYS A 40 -5.46 -3.54 0.26
C CYS A 40 -5.65 -3.34 1.78
N LEU A 41 -6.18 -4.35 2.47
CA LEU A 41 -6.39 -4.30 3.92
C LEU A 41 -5.06 -4.25 4.69
N THR A 42 -4.07 -5.02 4.26
CA THR A 42 -2.72 -5.00 4.84
C THR A 42 -2.05 -3.65 4.60
N ALA A 43 -2.07 -3.14 3.37
CA ALA A 43 -1.53 -1.82 3.06
C ALA A 43 -2.12 -0.73 3.98
N ARG A 44 -3.45 -0.71 4.12
CA ARG A 44 -4.14 0.24 5.00
C ARG A 44 -3.73 0.07 6.47
N ALA A 45 -3.79 -1.16 6.99
CA ALA A 45 -3.53 -1.45 8.40
C ALA A 45 -2.08 -1.15 8.79
N PHE A 46 -1.13 -1.35 7.88
CA PHE A 46 0.30 -1.14 8.07
C PHE A 46 0.81 0.21 7.55
N GLY A 47 -0.06 1.20 7.44
CA GLY A 47 0.37 2.60 7.35
C GLY A 47 0.55 3.17 5.95
N ALA A 48 0.31 2.41 4.87
CA ALA A 48 0.27 2.98 3.52
C ALA A 48 -0.92 3.95 3.35
N ASP A 49 -0.78 4.89 2.42
CA ASP A 49 -1.77 5.93 2.14
C ASP A 49 -2.83 5.47 1.12
N GLY A 50 -2.51 4.46 0.33
CA GLY A 50 -3.46 3.90 -0.65
C GLY A 50 -2.91 2.73 -1.45
N VAL A 51 -3.78 2.17 -2.30
CA VAL A 51 -3.47 1.12 -3.25
C VAL A 51 -3.96 1.50 -4.63
N ILE A 52 -3.11 1.29 -5.63
CA ILE A 52 -3.46 1.31 -7.05
C ILE A 52 -3.41 -0.15 -7.55
N VAL A 53 -4.50 -0.64 -8.12
CA VAL A 53 -4.57 -1.94 -8.78
C VAL A 53 -4.52 -1.71 -10.29
N SER A 54 -3.42 -2.11 -10.91
CA SER A 54 -3.17 -1.77 -12.31
C SER A 54 -3.92 -2.65 -13.30
N ASP A 55 -4.13 -2.07 -14.50
CA ASP A 55 -4.53 -2.74 -15.75
C ASP A 55 -5.94 -3.35 -15.77
N VAL A 56 -6.64 -3.38 -14.66
CA VAL A 56 -7.99 -3.96 -14.55
C VAL A 56 -8.86 -3.10 -13.65
N VAL A 57 -10.04 -2.69 -14.14
CA VAL A 57 -11.04 -2.00 -13.35
C VAL A 57 -11.86 -3.01 -12.56
N ASP A 58 -11.85 -2.92 -11.21
CA ASP A 58 -12.63 -3.76 -10.29
C ASP A 58 -13.40 -2.88 -9.29
N THR A 59 -14.55 -2.40 -9.70
CA THR A 59 -15.45 -1.54 -8.88
C THR A 59 -15.91 -2.24 -7.61
N LYS A 60 -16.08 -3.57 -7.63
CA LYS A 60 -16.48 -4.36 -6.45
C LYS A 60 -15.36 -4.38 -5.39
N LEU A 61 -14.13 -4.50 -5.83
CA LEU A 61 -12.96 -4.39 -4.95
C LEU A 61 -12.88 -3.01 -4.32
N GLU A 62 -13.02 -1.96 -5.13
CA GLU A 62 -13.03 -0.57 -4.64
C GLU A 62 -14.10 -0.33 -3.60
N GLU A 63 -15.34 -0.77 -3.88
CA GLU A 63 -16.46 -0.62 -2.94
C GLU A 63 -16.19 -1.35 -1.62
N THR A 64 -15.63 -2.58 -1.70
CA THR A 64 -15.28 -3.38 -0.52
C THR A 64 -14.25 -2.65 0.36
N VAL A 65 -13.19 -2.11 -0.24
CA VAL A 65 -12.15 -1.39 0.50
C VAL A 65 -12.66 -0.06 1.04
N ARG A 66 -13.39 0.72 0.23
CA ARG A 66 -14.02 1.98 0.68
C ARG A 66 -15.00 1.76 1.84
N LYS A 67 -15.74 0.64 1.86
CA LYS A 67 -16.58 0.26 2.99
C LYS A 67 -15.77 0.05 4.26
N VAL A 68 -14.62 -0.61 4.18
CA VAL A 68 -13.71 -0.78 5.32
C VAL A 68 -13.21 0.57 5.83
N VAL A 69 -12.78 1.46 4.93
CA VAL A 69 -12.31 2.82 5.29
C VAL A 69 -13.43 3.61 6.00
N ARG A 70 -14.66 3.62 5.44
CA ARG A 70 -15.81 4.29 6.08
C ARG A 70 -16.18 3.72 7.45
N THR A 71 -15.88 2.46 7.70
CA THR A 71 -16.23 1.78 8.96
C THR A 71 -15.15 1.92 10.03
N TRP A 72 -13.90 1.73 9.61
CA TRP A 72 -12.74 1.61 10.51
C TRP A 72 -11.79 2.81 10.44
N GLY A 73 -12.16 3.86 9.68
CA GLY A 73 -11.41 5.11 9.54
C GLY A 73 -10.36 5.10 8.43
N GLY A 74 -9.81 6.29 8.18
CA GLY A 74 -8.82 6.60 7.15
C GLY A 74 -7.80 7.61 7.63
N PRO A 75 -7.27 8.40 6.68
CA PRO A 75 -7.49 8.33 5.24
C PRO A 75 -6.81 7.12 4.58
N PHE A 76 -7.41 6.61 3.50
CA PHE A 76 -6.83 5.58 2.64
C PHE A 76 -7.60 5.55 1.31
N PHE A 77 -6.89 5.60 0.19
CA PHE A 77 -7.52 5.54 -1.13
C PHE A 77 -7.32 4.19 -1.82
N ILE A 78 -8.22 3.87 -2.75
CA ILE A 78 -8.07 2.78 -3.70
C ILE A 78 -8.48 3.28 -5.09
N GLU A 79 -7.67 2.92 -6.07
CA GLU A 79 -7.91 3.16 -7.48
C GLU A 79 -7.65 1.87 -8.26
N THR A 80 -8.48 1.56 -9.25
CA THR A 80 -8.29 0.39 -10.14
C THR A 80 -8.30 0.83 -11.59
N GLY A 81 -7.54 0.14 -12.46
CA GLY A 81 -7.55 0.35 -13.90
C GLY A 81 -6.35 1.02 -14.54
N PRO A 82 -5.60 1.93 -13.89
CA PRO A 82 -4.53 2.63 -14.60
C PRO A 82 -3.42 1.64 -15.04
N PRO A 83 -2.82 1.85 -16.23
CA PRO A 83 -1.71 1.02 -16.70
C PRO A 83 -0.51 1.10 -15.74
N TRP A 84 0.01 -0.05 -15.31
CA TRP A 84 1.11 -0.10 -14.33
C TRP A 84 2.33 0.71 -14.76
N ARG A 85 2.72 0.64 -16.05
CA ARG A 85 3.87 1.37 -16.58
C ARG A 85 3.73 2.88 -16.39
N LYS A 86 2.53 3.41 -16.72
CA LYS A 86 2.25 4.84 -16.55
C LYS A 86 2.33 5.26 -15.08
N VAL A 87 1.81 4.44 -14.16
CA VAL A 87 1.88 4.72 -12.71
C VAL A 87 3.34 4.81 -12.26
N VAL A 88 4.18 3.86 -12.69
CA VAL A 88 5.61 3.82 -12.34
C VAL A 88 6.36 5.02 -12.93
N GLU A 89 6.18 5.29 -14.23
CA GLU A 89 6.85 6.40 -14.91
C GLU A 89 6.43 7.76 -14.32
N ASP A 90 5.15 7.98 -14.06
CA ASP A 90 4.65 9.20 -13.42
C ASP A 90 5.20 9.37 -11.99
N TRP A 91 5.40 8.26 -11.26
CA TRP A 91 5.96 8.29 -9.91
C TRP A 91 7.42 8.70 -9.91
N LEU A 92 8.22 8.09 -10.79
CA LEU A 92 9.63 8.42 -10.98
C LEU A 92 9.82 9.87 -11.47
N ALA A 93 8.98 10.33 -12.41
CA ALA A 93 9.04 11.70 -12.94
C ALA A 93 8.80 12.78 -11.87
N ARG A 94 8.09 12.44 -10.78
CA ARG A 94 7.88 13.33 -9.61
C ARG A 94 8.99 13.22 -8.57
N GLY A 95 10.05 12.46 -8.83
CA GLY A 95 11.16 12.25 -7.91
C GLY A 95 10.90 11.20 -6.82
N GLY A 96 9.83 10.43 -6.92
CA GLY A 96 9.55 9.31 -6.00
C GLY A 96 10.45 8.11 -6.24
N GLU A 97 10.42 7.17 -5.31
CA GLU A 97 11.12 5.89 -5.37
C GLU A 97 10.16 4.75 -5.65
N VAL A 98 10.55 3.83 -6.51
CA VAL A 98 9.80 2.61 -6.84
C VAL A 98 10.52 1.42 -6.24
N ILE A 99 9.87 0.76 -5.28
CA ILE A 99 10.41 -0.41 -4.57
C ILE A 99 9.62 -1.65 -5.01
N HIS A 100 10.24 -2.49 -5.82
CA HIS A 100 9.63 -3.73 -6.30
C HIS A 100 9.94 -4.88 -5.36
N LEU A 101 8.92 -5.39 -4.66
CA LEU A 101 9.07 -6.54 -3.77
C LEU A 101 9.10 -7.83 -4.57
N THR A 102 10.25 -8.48 -4.56
CA THR A 102 10.51 -9.69 -5.35
C THR A 102 11.54 -10.58 -4.65
N GLN A 103 11.38 -11.90 -4.75
CA GLN A 103 12.36 -12.85 -4.20
C GLN A 103 13.76 -12.74 -4.83
N TYR A 104 13.88 -12.06 -5.96
CA TYR A 104 15.15 -11.89 -6.69
C TYR A 104 15.90 -10.59 -6.30
N GLY A 105 15.32 -9.80 -5.41
CA GLY A 105 15.89 -8.53 -4.97
C GLY A 105 16.99 -8.68 -3.95
N ILE A 106 17.60 -7.54 -3.58
CA ILE A 106 18.53 -7.44 -2.46
C ILE A 106 17.76 -7.61 -1.14
N PRO A 107 18.36 -8.20 -0.11
CA PRO A 107 17.69 -8.37 1.19
C PRO A 107 17.24 -7.03 1.77
N LEU A 108 16.02 -6.99 2.32
CA LEU A 108 15.47 -5.77 2.93
C LEU A 108 16.38 -5.19 4.01
N VAL A 109 17.01 -6.06 4.81
CA VAL A 109 17.89 -5.66 5.90
C VAL A 109 19.11 -4.87 5.44
N ASP A 110 19.53 -5.04 4.19
CA ASP A 110 20.69 -4.36 3.61
C ASP A 110 20.36 -2.95 3.09
N VAL A 111 19.06 -2.62 2.87
CA VAL A 111 18.65 -1.35 2.23
C VAL A 111 17.62 -0.56 3.05
N VAL A 112 17.04 -1.14 4.07
CA VAL A 112 15.92 -0.51 4.80
C VAL A 112 16.32 0.82 5.46
N GLU A 113 17.55 0.95 5.93
CA GLU A 113 17.99 2.21 6.54
C GLU A 113 18.16 3.32 5.48
N GLU A 114 18.64 3.00 4.29
CA GLU A 114 18.68 3.94 3.17
C GLU A 114 17.28 4.40 2.78
N LEU A 115 16.33 3.45 2.66
CA LEU A 115 14.92 3.76 2.37
C LEU A 115 14.27 4.64 3.44
N ARG A 116 14.61 4.47 4.71
CA ARG A 116 14.13 5.29 5.83
C ARG A 116 14.71 6.69 5.82
N CYS A 117 16.00 6.83 5.48
CA CYS A 117 16.68 8.12 5.40
C CYS A 117 16.23 8.95 4.19
N SER A 118 15.65 8.32 3.18
CA SER A 118 15.14 9.01 2.00
C SER A 118 13.79 9.67 2.29
N ASN A 119 13.70 10.98 2.04
CA ASN A 119 12.46 11.76 2.15
C ASN A 119 11.57 11.68 0.90
N ARG A 120 11.91 10.80 -0.06
CA ARG A 120 11.14 10.64 -1.30
C ARG A 120 9.94 9.72 -1.10
N ASP A 121 8.80 10.08 -1.69
CA ASP A 121 7.60 9.25 -1.72
C ASP A 121 7.89 7.86 -2.29
N LYS A 122 7.23 6.84 -1.76
CA LYS A 122 7.51 5.43 -2.09
C LYS A 122 6.32 4.75 -2.74
N LEU A 123 6.56 4.16 -3.92
CA LEU A 123 5.64 3.25 -4.60
C LEU A 123 6.11 1.81 -4.37
N ILE A 124 5.36 1.06 -3.57
CA ILE A 124 5.67 -0.34 -3.26
C ILE A 124 4.98 -1.23 -4.27
N VAL A 125 5.74 -1.92 -5.11
CA VAL A 125 5.18 -2.79 -6.15
C VAL A 125 5.10 -4.23 -5.66
N VAL A 126 3.90 -4.81 -5.73
CA VAL A 126 3.63 -6.22 -5.43
C VAL A 126 2.90 -6.89 -6.59
N GLY A 127 3.29 -8.10 -6.94
CA GLY A 127 2.75 -8.83 -8.09
C GLY A 127 1.93 -10.06 -7.72
N ALA A 128 0.88 -10.37 -8.50
CA ALA A 128 0.08 -11.58 -8.37
C ALA A 128 0.62 -12.79 -9.15
N LYS A 129 1.57 -12.56 -10.06
CA LYS A 129 2.14 -13.55 -10.98
C LYS A 129 3.55 -13.12 -11.38
N LYS A 130 4.22 -13.91 -12.26
CA LYS A 130 5.49 -13.48 -12.86
C LYS A 130 5.34 -12.09 -13.46
N GLN A 131 6.20 -11.17 -13.01
CA GLN A 131 6.18 -9.77 -13.43
C GLN A 131 6.93 -9.58 -14.75
N PRO A 132 6.57 -8.55 -15.54
CA PRO A 132 7.33 -8.14 -16.73
C PRO A 132 8.79 -7.84 -16.36
N LYS A 133 9.71 -8.08 -17.32
CA LYS A 133 11.14 -7.78 -17.10
C LYS A 133 11.37 -6.29 -16.82
N GLU A 134 10.59 -5.46 -17.44
CA GLU A 134 10.70 -3.99 -17.39
C GLU A 134 10.52 -3.43 -15.98
N ILE A 135 9.68 -4.04 -15.11
CA ILE A 135 9.55 -3.52 -13.75
C ILE A 135 10.82 -3.71 -12.93
N TYR A 136 11.58 -4.79 -13.21
CA TYR A 136 12.88 -5.00 -12.56
C TYR A 136 13.92 -3.95 -12.95
N GLU A 137 13.80 -3.40 -14.16
CA GLU A 137 14.70 -2.38 -14.71
C GLU A 137 14.28 -0.96 -14.32
N LEU A 138 12.96 -0.69 -14.22
CA LEU A 138 12.41 0.60 -13.85
C LEU A 138 12.43 0.88 -12.34
N ALA A 139 12.36 -0.16 -11.51
CA ALA A 139 12.35 0.00 -10.07
C ALA A 139 13.65 0.67 -9.57
N THR A 140 13.52 1.60 -8.63
CA THR A 140 14.67 2.19 -7.93
C THR A 140 15.39 1.10 -7.13
N TYR A 141 14.62 0.20 -6.51
CA TYR A 141 15.12 -0.95 -5.78
C TYR A 141 14.28 -2.19 -6.07
N ASN A 142 14.92 -3.31 -6.36
CA ASN A 142 14.33 -4.64 -6.25
C ASN A 142 14.70 -5.19 -4.87
N VAL A 143 13.72 -5.44 -4.02
CA VAL A 143 13.92 -5.80 -2.62
C VAL A 143 13.31 -7.15 -2.32
N SER A 144 14.04 -8.03 -1.66
CA SER A 144 13.51 -9.29 -1.13
C SER A 144 13.29 -9.21 0.37
N ILE A 145 12.17 -9.76 0.83
CA ILE A 145 11.95 -10.03 2.25
C ILE A 145 12.72 -11.28 2.64
N THR A 146 12.60 -12.31 1.81
CA THR A 146 13.52 -13.46 1.73
C THR A 146 13.71 -13.83 0.27
N ASN A 147 14.83 -14.48 -0.06
CA ASN A 147 15.05 -15.03 -1.40
C ASN A 147 14.39 -16.42 -1.58
N GLN A 148 13.28 -16.67 -0.86
CA GLN A 148 12.46 -17.87 -0.97
C GLN A 148 11.03 -17.50 -1.44
N PRO A 149 10.32 -18.39 -2.13
CA PRO A 149 8.92 -18.16 -2.49
C PRO A 149 8.05 -17.97 -1.25
N HIS A 150 7.28 -16.88 -1.22
CA HIS A 150 6.32 -16.58 -0.16
C HIS A 150 5.18 -15.70 -0.67
N SER A 151 4.20 -15.41 0.19
CA SER A 151 3.05 -14.57 -0.13
C SER A 151 3.45 -13.10 -0.29
N GLU A 152 2.90 -12.44 -1.31
CA GLU A 152 3.00 -10.99 -1.52
C GLU A 152 2.39 -10.17 -0.36
N VAL A 153 1.38 -10.71 0.32
CA VAL A 153 0.77 -10.07 1.51
C VAL A 153 1.78 -10.07 2.67
N ALA A 154 2.48 -11.19 2.87
CA ALA A 154 3.52 -11.28 3.89
C ALA A 154 4.71 -10.37 3.56
N ALA A 155 5.11 -10.31 2.28
CA ALA A 155 6.16 -9.41 1.83
C ALA A 155 5.81 -7.95 2.12
N LEU A 156 4.61 -7.52 1.74
CA LEU A 156 4.13 -6.16 1.96
C LEU A 156 4.06 -5.82 3.45
N CYS A 157 3.50 -6.72 4.26
CA CYS A 157 3.38 -6.53 5.70
C CYS A 157 4.74 -6.30 6.36
N LEU A 158 5.70 -7.19 6.11
CA LEU A 158 7.05 -7.08 6.68
C LEU A 158 7.80 -5.86 6.16
N PHE A 159 7.70 -5.57 4.86
CA PHE A 159 8.33 -4.37 4.30
C PHE A 159 7.84 -3.11 5.02
N LEU A 160 6.53 -2.92 5.15
CA LEU A 160 5.94 -1.76 5.82
C LEU A 160 6.33 -1.71 7.30
N HIS A 161 6.31 -2.85 7.99
CA HIS A 161 6.72 -2.95 9.40
C HIS A 161 8.18 -2.50 9.60
N PHE A 162 9.08 -3.00 8.78
CA PHE A 162 10.47 -2.57 8.83
C PHE A 162 10.63 -1.10 8.44
N LEU A 163 9.93 -0.62 7.42
CA LEU A 163 9.99 0.79 6.99
C LEU A 163 9.60 1.72 8.14
N TRP A 164 8.52 1.42 8.86
CA TRP A 164 7.98 2.24 9.94
C TRP A 164 8.55 1.91 11.33
N ARG A 165 9.46 0.96 11.46
CA ARG A 165 10.05 0.51 12.74
C ARG A 165 9.01 0.08 13.78
N GLY A 166 7.85 -0.41 13.35
CA GLY A 166 6.75 -0.83 14.23
C GLY A 166 5.80 0.28 14.67
N GLU A 167 6.07 1.55 14.31
CA GLU A 167 5.21 2.69 14.69
C GLU A 167 3.79 2.56 14.11
N GLU A 168 3.64 1.87 12.99
CA GLU A 168 2.33 1.62 12.36
C GLU A 168 1.39 0.79 13.25
N LEU A 169 1.93 0.01 14.20
CA LEU A 169 1.12 -0.80 15.12
C LEU A 169 0.30 0.05 16.09
N GLU A 170 0.72 1.30 16.34
CA GLU A 170 0.02 2.26 17.19
C GLU A 170 -0.78 3.29 16.37
N LYS A 171 -0.82 3.13 15.04
CA LYS A 171 -1.50 4.08 14.13
C LYS A 171 -2.98 4.22 14.50
N LYS A 172 -3.40 5.46 14.65
CA LYS A 172 -4.81 5.82 14.82
C LYS A 172 -5.42 6.16 13.45
N PHE A 173 -6.66 5.71 13.25
CA PHE A 173 -7.41 5.96 12.02
C PHE A 173 -8.54 6.96 12.31
N GLU A 174 -8.54 8.07 11.59
CA GLU A 174 -9.52 9.13 11.75
C GLU A 174 -10.87 8.76 11.10
N GLY A 175 -11.96 9.37 11.57
CA GLY A 175 -13.30 9.17 11.00
C GLY A 175 -13.87 7.76 11.14
N ALA A 176 -13.32 6.93 12.03
CA ALA A 176 -13.81 5.59 12.31
C ALA A 176 -15.19 5.63 12.95
N LYS A 177 -16.13 4.77 12.50
CA LYS A 177 -17.43 4.56 13.12
C LYS A 177 -17.42 3.48 14.19
N LEU A 178 -16.45 2.58 14.09
CA LEU A 178 -16.25 1.46 15.01
C LEU A 178 -14.83 1.46 15.55
N LYS A 179 -14.69 1.08 16.82
CA LYS A 179 -13.40 0.88 17.50
C LYS A 179 -13.36 -0.46 18.19
N VAL A 180 -12.29 -1.22 17.95
CA VAL A 180 -11.98 -2.41 18.72
C VAL A 180 -11.38 -1.99 20.06
N ILE A 181 -11.92 -2.53 21.15
CA ILE A 181 -11.30 -2.41 22.48
C ILE A 181 -10.56 -3.71 22.75
N PRO A 182 -9.21 -3.67 22.84
CA PRO A 182 -8.41 -4.86 23.04
C PRO A 182 -8.85 -5.63 24.29
N GLN A 183 -8.92 -6.96 24.18
CA GLN A 183 -9.30 -7.86 25.27
C GLN A 183 -8.35 -9.07 25.26
N ALA A 184 -7.89 -9.49 26.44
CA ALA A 184 -7.12 -10.73 26.57
C ALA A 184 -8.00 -11.98 26.27
N LYS A 185 -9.30 -11.90 26.58
CA LYS A 185 -10.30 -12.93 26.27
C LYS A 185 -11.58 -12.28 25.77
N GLY A 186 -12.21 -12.91 24.76
CA GLY A 186 -13.43 -12.39 24.14
C GLY A 186 -13.14 -11.29 23.10
N LYS A 187 -14.19 -10.54 22.73
CA LYS A 187 -14.11 -9.42 21.79
C LYS A 187 -15.01 -8.27 22.20
N ARG A 188 -14.55 -7.04 22.06
CA ARG A 188 -15.36 -5.85 22.31
C ARG A 188 -15.17 -4.84 21.17
N VAL A 189 -16.28 -4.44 20.56
CA VAL A 189 -16.33 -3.39 19.54
C VAL A 189 -17.33 -2.34 20.01
N VAL A 190 -16.96 -1.08 19.94
CA VAL A 190 -17.83 0.04 20.29
C VAL A 190 -18.11 0.91 19.06
N ARG A 191 -19.27 1.52 19.00
CA ARG A 191 -19.58 2.58 18.05
C ARG A 191 -19.03 3.89 18.57
N LEU A 192 -18.38 4.63 17.70
CA LEU A 192 -17.97 6.00 17.99
C LEU A 192 -19.14 6.93 17.56
N VAL A 193 -19.56 7.78 18.47
CA VAL A 193 -20.52 8.85 18.20
C VAL A 193 -19.68 10.05 17.76
N ASN A 194 -19.90 10.52 16.52
CA ASN A 194 -19.33 11.77 16.02
C ASN A 194 -20.15 12.94 16.53
#